data_897b0a22d6b7e61bf3750311bcd99575
#
_entry.id   897b0a22d6b7e61bf3750311bcd99575
#
_cell.length_a   1.000
_cell.length_b   1.000
_cell.length_c   1.000
_cell.angle_alpha   90.00
_cell.angle_beta   90.00
_cell.angle_gamma   90.00
#
_symmetry.space_group_name_H-M   'P 1'
#
loop_
_entity.id
_entity.type
_entity.pdbx_description
1 polymer ?
#
loop_
_entity_poly.entity_id
_entity_poly.type
_entity_poly.pdbx_seq_one_letter_code
_entity_poly.pdbx_strand_id
1 'polypeptide(L)'
;MKVGEHNFIDLIKSKNESGLDYLIDEYGWIIKTVLKKELATCPDLYDETFNDCLLFVWNKIGGYDPLKSNFPNWLGMVAKYRSIDAKRKFLKKASRELSMDTRIVSLEDHKSGQIDGVGYLEREARTGLVDELDRDIRSLLDRLSPTNRQIFWDRYVEDYGIDELSEKYKLSKQAIYNRLARSRDNLKLMEKGGSSYE
;
A
#
# COMPACT_ATOMS: atom_id res chain seq x y z
N MET A 1 -8.07 24.27 7.73
CA MET A 1 -6.71 24.14 7.16
C MET A 1 -6.81 23.21 5.97
N LYS A 2 -6.28 23.58 4.80
CA LYS A 2 -6.40 22.73 3.59
C LYS A 2 -5.48 21.55 3.75
N VAL A 3 -6.00 20.33 3.56
CA VAL A 3 -5.22 19.10 3.60
C VAL A 3 -4.31 19.04 2.37
N GLY A 4 -3.08 18.58 2.55
CA GLY A 4 -2.12 18.45 1.48
C GLY A 4 -0.97 17.54 1.91
N GLU A 5 -0.06 17.28 0.98
CA GLU A 5 1.08 16.40 1.16
C GLU A 5 1.92 16.70 2.40
N HIS A 6 2.13 17.98 2.71
CA HIS A 6 2.99 18.44 3.80
C HIS A 6 2.39 18.28 5.20
N ASN A 7 1.09 17.99 5.33
CA ASN A 7 0.43 17.96 6.63
C ASN A 7 -0.50 16.76 6.89
N PHE A 8 -0.76 15.91 5.89
CA PHE A 8 -1.70 14.79 6.07
C PHE A 8 -1.23 13.78 7.14
N ILE A 9 0.08 13.56 7.26
CA ILE A 9 0.64 12.68 8.29
C ILE A 9 0.36 13.23 9.69
N ASP A 10 0.55 14.53 9.90
CA ASP A 10 0.29 15.17 11.18
C ASP A 10 -1.22 15.24 11.50
N LEU A 11 -2.05 15.37 10.47
CA LEU A 11 -3.49 15.25 10.62
C LEU A 11 -3.91 13.83 11.06
N ILE A 12 -3.33 12.78 10.48
CA ILE A 12 -3.59 11.41 10.91
C ILE A 12 -3.07 11.18 12.35
N LYS A 13 -1.88 11.70 12.70
CA LYS A 13 -1.36 11.63 14.07
C LYS A 13 -2.29 12.29 15.09
N SER A 14 -2.89 13.41 14.72
CA SER A 14 -3.87 14.12 15.55
C SER A 14 -5.29 13.54 15.49
N LYS A 15 -5.46 12.39 14.82
CA LYS A 15 -6.77 11.72 14.65
C LYS A 15 -7.79 12.56 13.89
N ASN A 16 -7.35 13.32 12.92
CA ASN A 16 -8.21 14.05 12.01
C ASN A 16 -8.46 13.22 10.74
N GLU A 17 -9.72 12.86 10.50
CA GLU A 17 -10.15 12.00 9.38
C GLU A 17 -9.77 12.56 8.01
N SER A 18 -9.72 13.88 7.85
CA SER A 18 -9.32 14.50 6.59
C SER A 18 -7.91 14.09 6.12
N GLY A 19 -7.01 13.73 7.05
CA GLY A 19 -5.70 13.19 6.71
C GLY A 19 -5.79 11.78 6.13
N LEU A 20 -6.71 10.97 6.65
CA LEU A 20 -6.96 9.62 6.14
C LEU A 20 -7.65 9.66 4.77
N ASP A 21 -8.62 10.55 4.58
CA ASP A 21 -9.27 10.76 3.27
C ASP A 21 -8.22 11.13 2.22
N TYR A 22 -7.32 12.05 2.54
CA TYR A 22 -6.22 12.42 1.65
C TYR A 22 -5.31 11.23 1.33
N LEU A 23 -4.98 10.39 2.33
CA LEU A 23 -4.19 9.18 2.12
C LEU A 23 -4.90 8.22 1.16
N ILE A 24 -6.19 8.00 1.34
CA ILE A 24 -6.97 7.10 0.47
C ILE A 24 -6.97 7.63 -0.97
N ASP A 25 -7.19 8.92 -1.16
CA ASP A 25 -7.26 9.53 -2.47
C ASP A 25 -5.91 9.53 -3.19
N GLU A 26 -4.83 9.88 -2.49
CA GLU A 26 -3.51 10.05 -3.09
C GLU A 26 -2.69 8.75 -3.14
N TYR A 27 -2.78 7.93 -2.10
CA TYR A 27 -1.92 6.76 -1.92
C TYR A 27 -2.67 5.42 -1.85
N GLY A 28 -4.01 5.42 -1.77
CA GLY A 28 -4.81 4.19 -1.64
C GLY A 28 -4.58 3.18 -2.76
N TRP A 29 -4.18 3.63 -3.94
CA TRP A 29 -3.81 2.77 -5.06
C TRP A 29 -2.63 1.85 -4.75
N ILE A 30 -1.67 2.28 -3.90
CA ILE A 30 -0.52 1.46 -3.47
C ILE A 30 -1.02 0.25 -2.70
N ILE A 31 -1.87 0.49 -1.68
CA ILE A 31 -2.46 -0.61 -0.89
C ILE A 31 -3.19 -1.57 -1.82
N LYS A 32 -4.05 -1.05 -2.69
CA LYS A 32 -4.85 -1.86 -3.62
C LYS A 32 -3.99 -2.70 -4.55
N THR A 33 -2.91 -2.15 -5.09
CA THR A 33 -1.98 -2.88 -5.98
C THR A 33 -1.32 -4.04 -5.25
N VAL A 34 -0.80 -3.80 -4.05
CA VAL A 34 -0.15 -4.84 -3.25
C VAL A 34 -1.16 -5.93 -2.86
N LEU A 35 -2.35 -5.55 -2.37
CA LEU A 35 -3.37 -6.53 -1.97
C LEU A 35 -3.85 -7.37 -3.14
N LYS A 36 -4.06 -6.77 -4.32
CA LYS A 36 -4.49 -7.49 -5.52
C LYS A 36 -3.50 -8.59 -5.92
N LYS A 37 -2.19 -8.32 -5.80
CA LYS A 37 -1.15 -9.30 -6.02
C LYS A 37 -1.10 -10.35 -4.91
N GLU A 38 -0.98 -9.90 -3.67
CA GLU A 38 -0.75 -10.78 -2.54
C GLU A 38 -1.95 -11.67 -2.21
N LEU A 39 -3.18 -11.19 -2.46
CA LEU A 39 -4.42 -11.92 -2.17
C LEU A 39 -5.08 -12.52 -3.43
N ALA A 40 -4.35 -12.66 -4.54
CA ALA A 40 -4.87 -13.22 -5.79
C ALA A 40 -5.52 -14.62 -5.60
N THR A 41 -5.01 -15.43 -4.67
CA THR A 41 -5.54 -16.75 -4.32
C THR A 41 -6.65 -16.74 -3.26
N CYS A 42 -6.89 -15.60 -2.62
CA CYS A 42 -7.87 -15.44 -1.54
C CYS A 42 -8.58 -14.08 -1.68
N PRO A 43 -9.30 -13.82 -2.78
CA PRO A 43 -9.89 -12.50 -3.08
C PRO A 43 -10.90 -12.04 -2.02
N ASP A 44 -11.57 -12.97 -1.33
CA ASP A 44 -12.54 -12.66 -0.27
C ASP A 44 -11.91 -11.92 0.93
N LEU A 45 -10.59 -11.98 1.07
CA LEU A 45 -9.87 -11.28 2.14
C LEU A 45 -9.55 -9.81 1.79
N TYR A 46 -9.82 -9.39 0.56
CA TYR A 46 -9.33 -8.10 0.04
C TYR A 46 -9.87 -6.91 0.83
N ASP A 47 -11.20 -6.79 0.94
CA ASP A 47 -11.84 -5.62 1.55
C ASP A 47 -11.52 -5.50 3.05
N GLU A 48 -11.54 -6.63 3.77
CA GLU A 48 -11.14 -6.66 5.18
C GLU A 48 -9.69 -6.24 5.35
N THR A 49 -8.79 -6.78 4.51
CA THR A 49 -7.35 -6.45 4.60
C THR A 49 -7.08 -5.00 4.20
N PHE A 50 -7.82 -4.44 3.23
CA PHE A 50 -7.71 -3.04 2.88
C PHE A 50 -8.06 -2.13 4.08
N ASN A 51 -9.18 -2.43 4.75
CA ASN A 51 -9.59 -1.70 5.96
C ASN A 51 -8.58 -1.88 7.09
N ASP A 52 -8.02 -3.07 7.26
CA ASP A 52 -6.96 -3.35 8.24
C ASP A 52 -5.69 -2.51 7.97
N CYS A 53 -5.34 -2.29 6.71
CA CYS A 53 -4.23 -1.39 6.34
C CYS A 53 -4.52 0.05 6.76
N LEU A 54 -5.71 0.57 6.47
CA LEU A 54 -6.11 1.92 6.85
C LEU A 54 -6.13 2.09 8.38
N LEU A 55 -6.69 1.11 9.09
CA LEU A 55 -6.73 1.11 10.54
C LEU A 55 -5.33 1.05 11.17
N PHE A 56 -4.43 0.27 10.55
CA PHE A 56 -3.04 0.23 10.99
C PHE A 56 -2.36 1.59 10.82
N VAL A 57 -2.49 2.21 9.66
CA VAL A 57 -1.94 3.55 9.42
C VAL A 57 -2.51 4.54 10.41
N TRP A 58 -3.84 4.55 10.60
CA TRP A 58 -4.52 5.41 11.56
C TRP A 58 -3.95 5.30 12.97
N ASN A 59 -3.64 4.08 13.41
CA ASN A 59 -3.17 3.84 14.77
C ASN A 59 -1.65 3.93 14.92
N LYS A 60 -0.88 3.65 13.89
CA LYS A 60 0.57 3.46 13.96
C LYS A 60 1.40 4.42 13.10
N ILE A 61 0.77 5.43 12.49
CA ILE A 61 1.46 6.45 11.67
C ILE A 61 2.58 7.18 12.44
N GLY A 62 2.47 7.26 13.77
CA GLY A 62 3.53 7.83 14.61
C GLY A 62 4.85 7.08 14.56
N GLY A 63 4.85 5.80 14.14
CA GLY A 63 6.05 4.99 13.95
C GLY A 63 6.68 5.13 12.54
N TYR A 64 6.05 5.87 11.65
CA TYR A 64 6.65 6.19 10.35
C TYR A 64 7.81 7.18 10.53
N ASP A 65 8.97 6.82 9.96
CA ASP A 65 10.19 7.62 9.99
C ASP A 65 10.62 7.95 8.55
N PRO A 66 10.51 9.21 8.12
CA PRO A 66 10.87 9.60 6.76
C PRO A 66 12.37 9.48 6.45
N LEU A 67 13.23 9.38 7.48
CA LEU A 67 14.66 9.15 7.28
C LEU A 67 15.00 7.71 6.93
N LYS A 68 14.11 6.77 7.24
CA LYS A 68 14.28 5.34 6.96
C LYS A 68 13.69 4.91 5.62
N SER A 69 12.58 5.52 5.23
CA SER A 69 11.87 5.15 3.99
C SER A 69 10.93 6.28 3.58
N ASN A 70 10.69 6.45 2.29
CA ASN A 70 9.62 7.32 1.83
C ASN A 70 8.24 6.71 2.17
N PHE A 71 7.23 7.57 2.24
CA PHE A 71 5.88 7.17 2.66
C PHE A 71 5.25 6.09 1.75
N PRO A 72 5.33 6.17 0.41
CA PRO A 72 4.82 5.14 -0.48
C PRO A 72 5.39 3.74 -0.22
N ASN A 73 6.70 3.64 -0.03
CA ASN A 73 7.37 2.37 0.26
C ASN A 73 6.95 1.81 1.63
N TRP A 74 6.89 2.67 2.65
CA TRP A 74 6.39 2.27 3.96
C TRP A 74 4.95 1.75 3.89
N LEU A 75 4.09 2.44 3.16
CA LEU A 75 2.68 2.05 2.98
C LEU A 75 2.55 0.72 2.23
N GLY A 76 3.37 0.50 1.19
CA GLY A 76 3.42 -0.77 0.46
C GLY A 76 3.85 -1.93 1.35
N MET A 77 4.83 -1.72 2.24
CA MET A 77 5.21 -2.72 3.24
C MET A 77 4.08 -3.01 4.23
N VAL A 78 3.38 -1.99 4.71
CA VAL A 78 2.20 -2.19 5.57
C VAL A 78 1.19 -3.09 4.87
N ALA A 79 0.86 -2.81 3.61
CA ALA A 79 -0.09 -3.61 2.84
C ALA A 79 0.37 -5.07 2.69
N LYS A 80 1.65 -5.30 2.38
CA LYS A 80 2.22 -6.65 2.24
C LYS A 80 2.14 -7.45 3.54
N TYR A 81 2.51 -6.85 4.67
CA TYR A 81 2.44 -7.57 5.96
C TYR A 81 1.00 -7.85 6.39
N ARG A 82 0.07 -6.91 6.16
CA ARG A 82 -1.35 -7.16 6.46
C ARG A 82 -1.92 -8.30 5.61
N SER A 83 -1.55 -8.39 4.34
CA SER A 83 -1.98 -9.51 3.49
C SER A 83 -1.40 -10.87 3.93
N ILE A 84 -0.15 -10.92 4.39
CA ILE A 84 0.44 -12.14 4.95
C ILE A 84 -0.30 -12.55 6.23
N ASP A 85 -0.58 -11.60 7.13
CA ASP A 85 -1.32 -11.87 8.37
C ASP A 85 -2.74 -12.35 8.09
N ALA A 86 -3.43 -11.75 7.12
CA ALA A 86 -4.77 -12.16 6.70
C ALA A 86 -4.76 -13.60 6.17
N LYS A 87 -3.81 -13.95 5.29
CA LYS A 87 -3.65 -15.33 4.79
C LYS A 87 -3.37 -16.33 5.92
N ARG A 88 -2.50 -15.98 6.87
CA ARG A 88 -2.20 -16.85 8.02
C ARG A 88 -3.43 -17.10 8.88
N LYS A 89 -4.22 -16.06 9.18
CA LYS A 89 -5.47 -16.18 9.94
C LYS A 89 -6.48 -17.06 9.21
N PHE A 90 -6.64 -16.85 7.90
CA PHE A 90 -7.52 -17.64 7.05
C PHE A 90 -7.14 -19.13 7.04
N LEU A 91 -5.86 -19.45 6.80
CA LEU A 91 -5.37 -20.82 6.80
C LEU A 91 -5.52 -21.49 8.17
N LYS A 92 -5.26 -20.76 9.26
CA LYS A 92 -5.46 -21.28 10.63
C LYS A 92 -6.93 -21.56 10.90
N LYS A 93 -7.84 -20.73 10.41
CA LYS A 93 -9.29 -20.96 10.51
C LYS A 93 -9.72 -22.18 9.70
N ALA A 94 -9.33 -22.27 8.45
CA ALA A 94 -9.63 -23.41 7.57
C ALA A 94 -9.08 -24.73 8.12
N SER A 95 -7.85 -24.73 8.65
CA SER A 95 -7.25 -25.91 9.32
C SER A 95 -8.02 -26.35 10.57
N ARG A 96 -8.56 -25.41 11.37
CA ARG A 96 -9.38 -25.74 12.53
C ARG A 96 -10.74 -26.33 12.14
N GLU A 97 -11.37 -25.80 11.11
CA GLU A 97 -12.64 -26.32 10.58
C GLU A 97 -12.47 -27.74 10.03
N LEU A 98 -11.37 -28.01 9.33
CA LEU A 98 -11.02 -29.37 8.86
C LEU A 98 -10.63 -30.31 9.98
N SER A 99 -10.01 -29.83 11.08
CA SER A 99 -9.58 -30.70 12.19
C SER A 99 -10.69 -31.03 13.18
N MET A 100 -11.86 -30.44 13.07
CA MET A 100 -13.05 -30.91 13.81
C MET A 100 -13.56 -32.25 13.26
N ASP A 101 -13.17 -32.63 12.03
CA ASP A 101 -13.55 -33.92 11.40
C ASP A 101 -12.43 -34.98 11.46
N THR A 102 -11.20 -34.59 11.83
CA THR A 102 -10.09 -35.58 11.94
C THR A 102 -9.12 -35.17 13.03
N ARG A 103 -9.04 -35.95 14.10
CA ARG A 103 -7.97 -35.85 15.11
C ARG A 103 -6.61 -36.04 14.46
N ILE A 104 -5.64 -35.24 14.96
CA ILE A 104 -4.18 -35.32 14.80
C ILE A 104 -3.62 -34.37 13.74
N VAL A 105 -2.95 -33.32 14.15
CA VAL A 105 -1.49 -33.11 14.21
C VAL A 105 -1.24 -31.75 14.92
N SER A 106 -0.54 -31.83 16.03
CA SER A 106 0.05 -30.70 16.75
C SER A 106 1.04 -29.97 15.86
N LEU A 107 0.63 -28.81 15.39
CA LEU A 107 1.58 -27.82 14.88
C LEU A 107 1.86 -26.83 16.01
N GLU A 108 3.12 -26.78 16.37
CA GLU A 108 3.68 -26.00 17.46
C GLU A 108 3.14 -24.56 17.45
N ASP A 109 2.67 -24.18 18.64
CA ASP A 109 2.28 -22.82 19.00
C ASP A 109 3.48 -21.87 18.83
N HIS A 110 3.67 -21.38 17.63
CA HIS A 110 4.40 -20.13 17.47
C HIS A 110 3.48 -19.03 17.98
N LYS A 111 3.79 -18.57 19.18
CA LYS A 111 3.16 -17.49 19.91
C LYS A 111 2.71 -16.43 18.90
N SER A 112 1.40 -16.24 18.82
CA SER A 112 0.75 -15.05 18.28
C SER A 112 1.14 -13.88 19.20
N GLY A 113 2.43 -13.50 19.16
CA GLY A 113 2.88 -12.22 19.64
C GLY A 113 2.24 -11.20 18.73
N GLN A 114 1.54 -10.25 19.31
CA GLN A 114 1.26 -8.96 18.71
C GLN A 114 2.59 -8.49 18.10
N ILE A 115 2.75 -8.72 16.79
CA ILE A 115 3.89 -8.20 16.07
C ILE A 115 3.67 -6.71 16.06
N ASP A 116 4.38 -6.00 16.94
CA ASP A 116 4.65 -4.59 16.77
C ASP A 116 5.32 -4.48 15.39
N GLY A 117 4.51 -4.20 14.38
CA GLY A 117 4.91 -4.28 12.97
C GLY A 117 6.07 -3.34 12.59
N VAL A 118 6.49 -2.52 13.53
CA VAL A 118 7.65 -1.61 13.38
C VAL A 118 8.96 -2.37 13.57
N GLY A 119 9.07 -3.28 14.53
CA GLY A 119 10.32 -3.99 14.82
C GLY A 119 10.64 -5.13 13.84
N TYR A 120 9.63 -5.75 13.23
CA TYR A 120 9.83 -6.78 12.20
C TYR A 120 10.19 -6.18 10.85
N LEU A 121 9.67 -4.97 10.56
CA LEU A 121 10.01 -4.19 9.36
C LEU A 121 11.51 -3.83 9.31
N GLU A 122 12.19 -3.76 10.45
CA GLU A 122 13.59 -3.33 10.49
C GLU A 122 14.61 -4.42 10.13
N ARG A 123 14.29 -5.69 10.25
CA ARG A 123 15.29 -6.78 10.20
C ARG A 123 15.39 -7.53 8.88
N GLU A 124 14.30 -7.78 8.17
CA GLU A 124 14.31 -8.61 6.95
C GLU A 124 13.92 -7.87 5.67
N ALA A 125 13.38 -6.66 5.79
CA ALA A 125 12.73 -5.97 4.68
C ALA A 125 13.66 -5.04 3.87
N ARG A 126 14.92 -4.88 4.25
CA ARG A 126 15.71 -3.75 3.72
C ARG A 126 16.20 -3.88 2.29
N THR A 127 16.24 -5.06 1.68
CA THR A 127 16.78 -5.18 0.31
C THR A 127 15.85 -5.87 -0.67
N GLY A 128 15.30 -7.02 -0.32
CA GLY A 128 14.52 -7.81 -1.29
C GLY A 128 13.07 -7.34 -1.51
N LEU A 129 12.42 -6.79 -0.47
CA LEU A 129 11.01 -6.39 -0.52
C LEU A 129 10.80 -5.05 -1.26
N VAL A 130 11.73 -4.14 -1.11
CA VAL A 130 11.69 -2.84 -1.83
C VAL A 130 11.88 -3.08 -3.31
N ASP A 131 12.86 -3.91 -3.71
CA ASP A 131 13.12 -4.24 -5.10
C ASP A 131 11.96 -5.00 -5.77
N GLU A 132 11.25 -5.83 -5.00
CA GLU A 132 10.07 -6.54 -5.49
C GLU A 132 8.88 -5.59 -5.66
N LEU A 133 8.65 -4.71 -4.68
CA LEU A 133 7.61 -3.69 -4.75
C LEU A 133 7.85 -2.71 -5.91
N ASP A 134 9.09 -2.31 -6.10
CA ASP A 134 9.49 -1.44 -7.21
C ASP A 134 9.22 -2.09 -8.58
N ARG A 135 9.49 -3.39 -8.72
CA ARG A 135 9.17 -4.13 -9.96
C ARG A 135 7.68 -4.21 -10.22
N ASP A 136 6.88 -4.42 -9.18
CA ASP A 136 5.43 -4.49 -9.31
C ASP A 136 4.82 -3.14 -9.68
N ILE A 137 5.28 -2.07 -9.04
CA ILE A 137 4.88 -0.71 -9.37
C ILE A 137 5.29 -0.36 -10.80
N ARG A 138 6.50 -0.72 -11.22
CA ARG A 138 6.95 -0.51 -12.61
C ARG A 138 6.05 -1.21 -13.62
N SER A 139 5.74 -2.49 -13.38
CA SER A 139 4.85 -3.27 -14.25
C SER A 139 3.45 -2.67 -14.37
N LEU A 140 2.91 -2.13 -13.27
CA LEU A 140 1.64 -1.41 -13.28
C LEU A 140 1.74 -0.12 -14.11
N LEU A 141 2.83 0.61 -13.94
CA LEU A 141 3.08 1.88 -14.62
C LEU A 141 3.42 1.71 -16.11
N ASP A 142 3.79 0.51 -16.58
CA ASP A 142 4.03 0.23 -18.00
C ASP A 142 2.83 0.53 -18.90
N ARG A 143 1.65 0.63 -18.31
CA ARG A 143 0.40 0.98 -18.99
C ARG A 143 0.21 2.49 -19.20
N LEU A 144 1.02 3.31 -18.54
CA LEU A 144 1.02 4.76 -18.72
C LEU A 144 1.93 5.15 -19.88
N SER A 145 1.66 6.32 -20.49
CA SER A 145 2.63 6.90 -21.45
C SER A 145 3.99 7.11 -20.78
N PRO A 146 5.11 7.03 -21.54
CA PRO A 146 6.45 7.11 -20.96
C PRO A 146 6.67 8.33 -20.04
N THR A 147 6.20 9.49 -20.48
CA THR A 147 6.32 10.74 -19.69
C THR A 147 5.48 10.70 -18.41
N ASN A 148 4.24 10.22 -18.49
CA ASN A 148 3.38 10.14 -17.33
C ASN A 148 3.88 9.08 -16.33
N ARG A 149 4.43 7.97 -16.85
CA ARG A 149 5.09 6.94 -16.04
C ARG A 149 6.24 7.54 -15.23
N GLN A 150 7.12 8.29 -15.89
CA GLN A 150 8.28 8.86 -15.24
C GLN A 150 7.88 9.93 -14.20
N ILE A 151 6.92 10.81 -14.54
CA ILE A 151 6.38 11.80 -13.59
C ILE A 151 5.75 11.08 -12.37
N PHE A 152 5.02 9.98 -12.61
CA PHE A 152 4.39 9.20 -11.56
C PHE A 152 5.43 8.50 -10.68
N TRP A 153 6.46 7.90 -11.31
CA TRP A 153 7.58 7.27 -10.62
C TRP A 153 8.33 8.27 -9.74
N ASP A 154 8.76 9.38 -10.34
CA ASP A 154 9.49 10.42 -9.63
C ASP A 154 8.68 10.97 -8.44
N ARG A 155 7.36 11.07 -8.59
CA ARG A 155 6.50 11.57 -7.54
C ARG A 155 6.32 10.60 -6.38
N TYR A 156 6.07 9.31 -6.68
CA TYR A 156 5.59 8.35 -5.67
C TYR A 156 6.65 7.35 -5.22
N VAL A 157 7.71 7.17 -5.99
CA VAL A 157 8.81 6.26 -5.64
C VAL A 157 10.05 7.04 -5.21
N GLU A 158 10.42 8.07 -5.98
CA GLU A 158 11.60 8.90 -5.71
C GLU A 158 11.28 10.10 -4.80
N ASP A 159 10.01 10.32 -4.48
CA ASP A 159 9.49 11.35 -3.55
C ASP A 159 9.78 12.81 -3.94
N TYR A 160 9.85 13.08 -5.25
CA TYR A 160 9.99 14.45 -5.74
C TYR A 160 8.77 15.30 -5.41
N GLY A 161 9.01 16.52 -4.90
CA GLY A 161 7.96 17.52 -4.69
C GLY A 161 7.39 18.04 -6.01
N ILE A 162 6.18 18.61 -5.96
CA ILE A 162 5.53 19.18 -7.16
C ILE A 162 6.39 20.28 -7.80
N ASP A 163 7.09 21.06 -6.98
CA ASP A 163 7.95 22.14 -7.44
C ASP A 163 9.15 21.59 -8.21
N GLU A 164 9.79 20.57 -7.68
CA GLU A 164 10.91 19.87 -8.32
C GLU A 164 10.49 19.20 -9.61
N LEU A 165 9.30 18.56 -9.64
CA LEU A 165 8.74 17.98 -10.87
C LEU A 165 8.43 19.06 -11.91
N SER A 166 7.89 20.20 -11.49
CA SER A 166 7.60 21.34 -12.37
C SER A 166 8.89 21.84 -13.04
N GLU A 167 9.97 21.97 -12.29
CA GLU A 167 11.28 22.38 -12.78
C GLU A 167 11.93 21.31 -13.68
N LYS A 168 11.96 20.06 -13.22
CA LYS A 168 12.54 18.91 -13.94
C LYS A 168 11.89 18.69 -15.31
N TYR A 169 10.57 18.74 -15.38
CA TYR A 169 9.81 18.48 -16.60
C TYR A 169 9.47 19.72 -17.42
N LYS A 170 9.82 20.92 -16.93
CA LYS A 170 9.47 22.22 -17.52
C LYS A 170 7.97 22.35 -17.78
N LEU A 171 7.17 21.90 -16.85
CA LEU A 171 5.71 21.95 -16.86
C LEU A 171 5.21 22.81 -15.71
N SER A 172 4.07 23.47 -15.89
CA SER A 172 3.43 24.18 -14.76
C SER A 172 3.00 23.19 -13.67
N LYS A 173 2.97 23.64 -12.41
CA LYS A 173 2.47 22.83 -11.28
C LYS A 173 1.10 22.25 -11.57
N GLN A 174 0.21 23.06 -12.17
CA GLN A 174 -1.14 22.62 -12.56
C GLN A 174 -1.10 21.48 -13.60
N ALA A 175 -0.17 21.56 -14.56
CA ALA A 175 0.02 20.50 -15.55
C ALA A 175 0.52 19.20 -14.92
N ILE A 176 1.42 19.28 -13.92
CA ILE A 176 1.88 18.11 -13.13
C ILE A 176 0.71 17.49 -12.37
N TYR A 177 -0.07 18.30 -11.62
CA TYR A 177 -1.25 17.81 -10.92
C TYR A 177 -2.25 17.12 -11.84
N ASN A 178 -2.55 17.72 -12.99
CA ASN A 178 -3.47 17.14 -13.97
C ASN A 178 -2.96 15.80 -14.54
N ARG A 179 -1.65 15.70 -14.79
CA ARG A 179 -1.04 14.45 -15.28
C ARG A 179 -1.09 13.34 -14.22
N LEU A 180 -0.76 13.66 -12.98
CA LEU A 180 -0.83 12.71 -11.87
C LEU A 180 -2.26 12.25 -11.63
N ALA A 181 -3.25 13.17 -11.64
CA ALA A 181 -4.66 12.84 -11.49
C ALA A 181 -5.13 11.89 -12.61
N ARG A 182 -4.89 12.23 -13.88
CA ARG A 182 -5.24 11.36 -15.02
C ARG A 182 -4.54 9.99 -14.96
N SER A 183 -3.29 9.95 -14.51
CA SER A 183 -2.57 8.68 -14.36
C SER A 183 -3.24 7.80 -13.29
N ARG A 184 -3.63 8.37 -12.15
CA ARG A 184 -4.38 7.67 -11.11
C ARG A 184 -5.74 7.18 -11.61
N ASP A 185 -6.48 8.03 -12.34
CA ASP A 185 -7.78 7.66 -12.89
C ASP A 185 -7.65 6.53 -13.91
N ASN A 186 -6.63 6.55 -14.78
CA ASN A 186 -6.36 5.46 -15.71
C ASN A 186 -6.03 4.16 -14.98
N LEU A 187 -5.24 4.22 -13.90
CA LEU A 187 -4.94 3.05 -13.08
C LEU A 187 -6.18 2.51 -12.35
N LYS A 188 -7.06 3.41 -11.85
CA LYS A 188 -8.35 3.04 -11.21
C LYS A 188 -9.36 2.42 -12.21
N LEU A 189 -9.47 2.95 -13.44
CA LEU A 189 -10.38 2.42 -14.46
C LEU A 189 -9.99 1.02 -14.92
N MET A 190 -8.71 0.71 -14.94
CA MET A 190 -8.20 -0.62 -15.28
C MET A 190 -8.47 -1.67 -14.20
N GLU A 191 -8.68 -1.23 -12.94
CA GLU A 191 -9.17 -2.09 -11.84
C GLU A 191 -10.60 -2.56 -12.10
N LYS A 192 -11.46 -1.68 -12.62
CA LYS A 192 -12.88 -1.99 -12.88
C LYS A 192 -13.07 -2.84 -14.14
N GLY A 193 -12.17 -2.78 -15.12
CA GLY A 193 -12.24 -3.54 -16.37
C GLY A 193 -11.75 -4.99 -16.28
N GLY A 194 -11.14 -5.40 -15.16
CA GLY A 194 -10.66 -6.77 -14.95
C GLY A 194 -11.68 -7.74 -14.34
N SER A 195 -12.90 -7.29 -14.08
CA SER A 195 -13.98 -8.11 -13.49
C SER A 195 -15.03 -8.57 -14.49
N SER A 196 -14.68 -8.74 -15.76
CA SER A 196 -15.55 -9.36 -16.78
C SER A 196 -14.84 -10.59 -17.32
N TYR A 197 -14.91 -11.67 -16.57
CA TYR A 197 -14.85 -13.02 -17.13
C TYR A 197 -16.09 -13.77 -16.63
N GLU A 198 -17.06 -13.90 -17.55
CA GLU A 198 -18.05 -14.95 -17.50
C GLU A 198 -17.38 -16.33 -17.44
#